data_f677178db11e8f84e023362e4e69d6de
#
_entry.id   f677178db11e8f84e023362e4e69d6de
#
_cell.length_a   1.000
_cell.length_b   1.000
_cell.length_c   1.000
_cell.angle_alpha   90.00
_cell.angle_beta   90.00
_cell.angle_gamma   90.00
#
_symmetry.space_group_name_H-M   'P 1'
#
loop_
_entity.id
_entity.type
_entity.pdbx_description
1 polymer ?
#
loop_
_entity_poly.entity_id
_entity_poly.type
_entity_poly.pdbx_seq_one_letter_code
_entity_poly.pdbx_strand_id
1 'polypeptide(L)'
;MLKPGSYKPSQDAVDKHAADVVTAGQREKLLDAARAADTALRQAEGRRAPVTELHRLAKDLDAALTAAMRAAYAAQRAEIGPRGYEDRIYLRKAKAKPAVRVLTAEAERLLTLRENHRMNHIPDVPRQPAV
;
A
#
# COMPACT_ATOMS: atom_id res chain seq x y z
N MET A 1 28.65 -8.99 27.78
CA MET A 1 27.33 -8.68 28.34
C MET A 1 26.68 -7.55 27.58
N LEU A 2 25.51 -7.78 27.06
CA LEU A 2 24.79 -6.76 26.30
C LEU A 2 24.18 -5.73 27.25
N LYS A 3 24.34 -4.44 26.94
CA LYS A 3 23.72 -3.37 27.70
C LYS A 3 22.22 -3.35 27.42
N PRO A 4 21.35 -2.92 28.37
CA PRO A 4 19.96 -2.68 28.07
C PRO A 4 19.83 -1.75 26.86
N GLY A 5 19.01 -2.11 25.89
CA GLY A 5 18.82 -1.33 24.68
C GLY A 5 19.85 -1.54 23.59
N SER A 6 20.84 -2.42 23.78
CA SER A 6 21.86 -2.69 22.77
C SER A 6 21.46 -3.79 21.79
N TYR A 7 20.21 -3.74 21.35
CA TYR A 7 19.70 -4.68 20.34
C TYR A 7 20.48 -4.56 19.03
N LYS A 8 20.87 -5.69 18.49
CA LYS A 8 21.54 -5.75 17.19
C LYS A 8 20.67 -6.56 16.22
N PRO A 9 20.16 -5.95 15.15
CA PRO A 9 19.32 -6.66 14.20
C PRO A 9 20.10 -7.72 13.43
N SER A 10 19.39 -8.77 13.01
CA SER A 10 19.94 -9.77 12.10
C SER A 10 20.20 -9.16 10.73
N GLN A 11 21.05 -9.80 9.94
CA GLN A 11 21.30 -9.37 8.57
C GLN A 11 20.02 -9.41 7.73
N ASP A 12 19.18 -10.41 7.94
CA ASP A 12 17.87 -10.52 7.25
C ASP A 12 16.99 -9.30 7.54
N ALA A 13 16.88 -8.88 8.80
CA ALA A 13 16.12 -7.70 9.18
C ALA A 13 16.70 -6.42 8.57
N VAL A 14 18.01 -6.28 8.55
CA VAL A 14 18.69 -5.14 7.93
C VAL A 14 18.38 -5.07 6.44
N ASP A 15 18.44 -6.22 5.75
CA ASP A 15 18.17 -6.29 4.31
C ASP A 15 16.73 -5.96 3.99
N LYS A 16 15.78 -6.48 4.76
CA LYS A 16 14.36 -6.18 4.59
C LYS A 16 14.07 -4.71 4.82
N HIS A 17 14.67 -4.13 5.85
CA HIS A 17 14.52 -2.70 6.13
C HIS A 17 15.06 -1.85 4.99
N ALA A 18 16.22 -2.19 4.47
CA ALA A 18 16.84 -1.45 3.36
C ALA A 18 15.93 -1.50 2.11
N ALA A 19 15.34 -2.65 1.81
CA ALA A 19 14.41 -2.79 0.70
C ALA A 19 13.14 -1.94 0.90
N ASP A 20 12.61 -1.91 2.12
CA ASP A 20 11.44 -1.10 2.44
C ASP A 20 11.73 0.39 2.38
N VAL A 21 12.92 0.82 2.76
CA VAL A 21 13.34 2.23 2.63
C VAL A 21 13.31 2.67 1.16
N VAL A 22 13.81 1.82 0.27
CA VAL A 22 13.79 2.11 -1.17
C VAL A 22 12.35 2.22 -1.69
N THR A 23 11.52 1.25 -1.36
CA THR A 23 10.11 1.25 -1.78
C THR A 23 9.36 2.45 -1.20
N ALA A 24 9.58 2.76 0.08
CA ALA A 24 8.97 3.91 0.75
C ALA A 24 9.34 5.23 0.09
N GLY A 25 10.56 5.33 -0.44
CA GLY A 25 11.02 6.53 -1.16
C GLY A 25 10.24 6.84 -2.42
N GLN A 26 9.50 5.88 -2.96
CA GLN A 26 8.66 6.06 -4.13
C GLN A 26 7.21 6.45 -3.79
N ARG A 27 6.88 6.55 -2.51
CA ARG A 27 5.51 6.70 -2.03
C ARG A 27 4.77 7.89 -2.67
N GLU A 28 5.35 9.08 -2.65
CA GLU A 28 4.72 10.28 -3.21
C GLU A 28 4.44 10.13 -4.70
N LYS A 29 5.42 9.64 -5.44
CA LYS A 29 5.28 9.41 -6.88
C LYS A 29 4.16 8.41 -7.18
N LEU A 30 4.09 7.34 -6.40
CA LEU A 30 3.07 6.31 -6.57
C LEU A 30 1.67 6.81 -6.18
N LEU A 31 1.57 7.67 -5.15
CA LEU A 31 0.31 8.32 -4.79
C LEU A 31 -0.17 9.23 -5.92
N ASP A 32 0.73 10.02 -6.51
CA ASP A 32 0.39 10.89 -7.63
C ASP A 32 -0.08 10.07 -8.84
N ALA A 33 0.57 8.94 -9.11
CA ALA A 33 0.15 8.04 -10.18
C ALA A 33 -1.25 7.47 -9.93
N ALA A 34 -1.58 7.12 -8.68
CA ALA A 34 -2.90 6.64 -8.32
C ALA A 34 -3.97 7.72 -8.49
N ARG A 35 -3.66 8.96 -8.11
CA ARG A 35 -4.57 10.09 -8.32
C ARG A 35 -4.83 10.34 -9.80
N ALA A 36 -3.77 10.28 -10.61
CA ALA A 36 -3.90 10.45 -12.06
C ALA A 36 -4.76 9.34 -12.69
N ALA A 37 -4.55 8.09 -12.26
CA ALA A 37 -5.34 6.96 -12.74
C ALA A 37 -6.82 7.08 -12.34
N ASP A 38 -7.09 7.54 -11.12
CA ASP A 38 -8.46 7.80 -10.65
C ASP A 38 -9.14 8.89 -11.48
N THR A 39 -8.44 9.98 -11.71
CA THR A 39 -8.94 11.08 -12.54
C THR A 39 -9.26 10.60 -13.96
N ALA A 40 -8.35 9.83 -14.57
CA ALA A 40 -8.54 9.31 -15.91
C ALA A 40 -9.81 8.43 -16.01
N LEU A 41 -10.01 7.55 -15.03
CA LEU A 41 -11.20 6.70 -15.00
C LEU A 41 -12.48 7.52 -14.85
N ARG A 42 -12.51 8.48 -13.92
CA ARG A 42 -13.66 9.34 -13.70
C ARG A 42 -14.02 10.17 -14.93
N GLN A 43 -13.00 10.70 -15.61
CA GLN A 43 -13.22 11.45 -16.86
C GLN A 43 -13.81 10.56 -17.96
N ALA A 44 -13.30 9.33 -18.08
CA ALA A 44 -13.80 8.38 -19.05
C ALA A 44 -15.25 7.97 -18.73
N GLU A 45 -15.57 7.76 -17.46
CA GLU A 45 -16.93 7.49 -17.01
C GLU A 45 -17.87 8.66 -17.33
N GLY A 46 -17.42 9.89 -17.09
CA GLY A 46 -18.20 11.10 -17.35
C GLY A 46 -18.54 11.31 -18.82
N ARG A 47 -17.66 10.90 -19.73
CA ARG A 47 -17.91 10.98 -21.18
C ARG A 47 -18.47 9.68 -21.77
N ARG A 48 -18.83 8.74 -20.91
CA ARG A 48 -19.42 7.45 -21.32
C ARG A 48 -18.55 6.71 -22.33
N ALA A 49 -17.26 6.60 -22.02
CA ALA A 49 -16.30 5.88 -22.86
C ALA A 49 -16.72 4.42 -23.07
N PRO A 50 -16.23 3.76 -24.12
CA PRO A 50 -16.50 2.35 -24.37
C PRO A 50 -16.11 1.47 -23.18
N VAL A 51 -16.85 0.39 -22.98
CA VAL A 51 -16.63 -0.54 -21.86
C VAL A 51 -15.20 -1.06 -21.83
N THR A 52 -14.60 -1.33 -22.97
CA THR A 52 -13.20 -1.81 -23.07
C THR A 52 -12.22 -0.78 -22.53
N GLU A 53 -12.45 0.50 -22.81
CA GLU A 53 -11.60 1.57 -22.28
C GLU A 53 -11.80 1.72 -20.77
N LEU A 54 -13.05 1.71 -20.29
CA LEU A 54 -13.37 1.79 -18.87
C LEU A 54 -12.73 0.63 -18.10
N HIS A 55 -12.78 -0.57 -18.65
CA HIS A 55 -12.18 -1.74 -18.03
C HIS A 55 -10.64 -1.61 -17.93
N ARG A 56 -9.99 -1.14 -19.00
CA ARG A 56 -8.55 -0.90 -19.00
C ARG A 56 -8.15 0.12 -17.94
N LEU A 57 -8.88 1.26 -17.89
CA LEU A 57 -8.60 2.31 -16.91
C LEU A 57 -8.88 1.86 -15.48
N ALA A 58 -9.88 1.00 -15.27
CA ALA A 58 -10.16 0.42 -13.96
C ALA A 58 -9.02 -0.50 -13.50
N LYS A 59 -8.46 -1.28 -14.41
CA LYS A 59 -7.28 -2.12 -14.10
C LYS A 59 -6.04 -1.28 -13.82
N ASP A 60 -5.84 -0.20 -14.56
CA ASP A 60 -4.73 0.73 -14.34
C ASP A 60 -4.82 1.34 -12.94
N LEU A 61 -6.01 1.73 -12.51
CA LEU A 61 -6.23 2.28 -11.18
C LEU A 61 -5.97 1.23 -10.10
N ASP A 62 -6.41 -0.02 -10.30
CA ASP A 62 -6.13 -1.11 -9.36
C ASP A 62 -4.63 -1.30 -9.17
N ALA A 63 -3.88 -1.34 -10.26
CA ALA A 63 -2.43 -1.49 -10.21
C ALA A 63 -1.77 -0.31 -9.50
N ALA A 64 -2.22 0.91 -9.78
CA ALA A 64 -1.66 2.11 -9.16
C ALA A 64 -1.96 2.17 -7.65
N LEU A 65 -3.19 1.82 -7.24
CA LEU A 65 -3.56 1.74 -5.82
C LEU A 65 -2.75 0.66 -5.09
N THR A 66 -2.53 -0.49 -5.74
CA THR A 66 -1.74 -1.57 -5.16
C THR A 66 -0.30 -1.12 -4.93
N ALA A 67 0.31 -0.46 -5.90
CA ALA A 67 1.69 0.03 -5.77
C ALA A 67 1.79 1.09 -4.67
N ALA A 68 0.86 2.03 -4.62
CA ALA A 68 0.84 3.08 -3.59
C ALA A 68 0.63 2.48 -2.18
N MET A 69 -0.26 1.50 -2.05
CA MET A 69 -0.51 0.80 -0.79
C MET A 69 0.74 0.08 -0.31
N ARG A 70 1.42 -0.64 -1.20
CA ARG A 70 2.66 -1.35 -0.86
C ARG A 70 3.75 -0.39 -0.39
N ALA A 71 3.87 0.77 -1.05
CA ALA A 71 4.83 1.79 -0.64
C ALA A 71 4.47 2.40 0.72
N ALA A 72 3.19 2.59 1.00
CA ALA A 72 2.74 3.11 2.30
C ALA A 72 3.02 2.11 3.43
N TYR A 73 2.79 0.83 3.23
CA TYR A 73 3.15 -0.20 4.22
C TYR A 73 4.66 -0.31 4.39
N ALA A 74 5.43 -0.19 3.30
CA ALA A 74 6.89 -0.15 3.37
C ALA A 74 7.37 1.04 4.20
N ALA A 75 6.74 2.21 4.04
CA ALA A 75 7.06 3.39 4.83
C ALA A 75 6.78 3.17 6.32
N GLN A 76 5.67 2.50 6.65
CA GLN A 76 5.35 2.13 8.03
C GLN A 76 6.46 1.24 8.62
N ARG A 77 6.82 0.17 7.90
CA ARG A 77 7.85 -0.76 8.36
C ARG A 77 9.22 -0.08 8.47
N ALA A 78 9.55 0.78 7.51
CA ALA A 78 10.81 1.52 7.53
C ALA A 78 10.90 2.46 8.73
N GLU A 79 9.80 3.13 9.08
CA GLU A 79 9.73 4.02 10.25
C GLU A 79 9.92 3.24 11.56
N ILE A 80 9.35 2.04 11.64
CA ILE A 80 9.51 1.17 12.80
C ILE A 80 10.97 0.72 12.94
N GLY A 81 11.62 0.40 11.84
CA GLY A 81 13.03 0.01 11.81
C GLY A 81 13.26 -1.49 11.81
N PRO A 82 14.53 -1.91 11.71
CA PRO A 82 14.87 -3.34 11.53
C PRO A 82 14.34 -4.27 12.60
N ARG A 83 14.30 -3.83 13.85
CA ARG A 83 13.81 -4.66 14.96
C ARG A 83 12.35 -5.11 14.76
N GLY A 84 11.53 -4.30 14.09
CA GLY A 84 10.13 -4.62 13.87
C GLY A 84 9.91 -5.87 13.00
N TYR A 85 10.90 -6.25 12.20
CA TYR A 85 10.79 -7.44 11.34
C TYR A 85 10.96 -8.75 12.09
N GLU A 86 11.51 -8.72 13.30
CA GLU A 86 11.86 -9.92 14.02
C GLU A 86 11.47 -9.94 15.50
N ASP A 87 10.87 -8.89 16.00
CA ASP A 87 10.45 -8.77 17.41
C ASP A 87 9.00 -8.29 17.48
N ARG A 88 8.09 -9.23 17.74
CA ARG A 88 6.64 -8.96 17.77
C ARG A 88 6.23 -7.99 18.88
N ILE A 89 6.89 -8.07 20.03
CA ILE A 89 6.56 -7.18 21.15
C ILE A 89 6.98 -5.75 20.81
N TYR A 90 8.19 -5.61 20.27
CA TYR A 90 8.68 -4.32 19.80
C TYR A 90 7.78 -3.73 18.72
N LEU A 91 7.38 -4.54 17.73
CA LEU A 91 6.50 -4.13 16.66
C LEU A 91 5.18 -3.58 17.19
N ARG A 92 4.56 -4.28 18.14
CA ARG A 92 3.30 -3.86 18.74
C ARG A 92 3.43 -2.51 19.43
N LYS A 93 4.49 -2.32 20.19
CA LYS A 93 4.76 -1.04 20.88
C LYS A 93 5.05 0.08 19.90
N ALA A 94 5.83 -0.21 18.86
CA ALA A 94 6.19 0.78 17.85
C ALA A 94 4.98 1.28 17.08
N LYS A 95 4.00 0.41 16.81
CA LYS A 95 2.77 0.79 16.10
C LYS A 95 1.95 1.82 16.85
N ALA A 96 2.10 1.93 18.14
CA ALA A 96 1.41 2.93 18.97
C ALA A 96 2.04 4.33 18.87
N LYS A 97 3.26 4.45 18.37
CA LYS A 97 3.94 5.74 18.23
C LYS A 97 3.22 6.63 17.21
N PRO A 98 3.07 7.94 17.50
CA PRO A 98 2.33 8.84 16.60
C PRO A 98 2.82 8.84 15.15
N ALA A 99 4.13 8.87 14.92
CA ALA A 99 4.70 8.87 13.57
C ALA A 99 4.33 7.60 12.80
N VAL A 100 4.33 6.45 13.46
CA VAL A 100 3.96 5.17 12.84
C VAL A 100 2.45 5.11 12.60
N ARG A 101 1.66 5.62 13.53
CA ARG A 101 0.18 5.61 13.41
C ARG A 101 -0.29 6.38 12.17
N VAL A 102 0.34 7.50 11.86
CA VAL A 102 0.02 8.28 10.65
C VAL A 102 0.27 7.45 9.39
N LEU A 103 1.41 6.76 9.34
CA LEU A 103 1.76 5.92 8.19
C LEU A 103 0.85 4.70 8.07
N THR A 104 0.49 4.10 9.20
CA THR A 104 -0.47 2.98 9.25
C THR A 104 -1.84 3.41 8.70
N ALA A 105 -2.33 4.57 9.15
CA ALA A 105 -3.63 5.08 8.70
C ALA A 105 -3.65 5.33 7.20
N GLU A 106 -2.58 5.87 6.64
CA GLU A 106 -2.47 6.07 5.20
C GLU A 106 -2.47 4.75 4.44
N ALA A 107 -1.71 3.76 4.90
CA ALA A 107 -1.65 2.44 4.28
C ALA A 107 -3.02 1.74 4.31
N GLU A 108 -3.70 1.77 5.44
CA GLU A 108 -5.03 1.18 5.61
C GLU A 108 -6.06 1.88 4.74
N ARG A 109 -5.97 3.18 4.61
CA ARG A 109 -6.86 3.96 3.74
C ARG A 109 -6.69 3.54 2.28
N LEU A 110 -5.45 3.37 1.82
CA LEU A 110 -5.18 2.92 0.45
C LEU A 110 -5.67 1.50 0.23
N LEU A 111 -5.50 0.62 1.21
CA LEU A 111 -6.04 -0.74 1.15
C LEU A 111 -7.56 -0.70 0.99
N THR A 112 -8.26 0.11 1.77
CA THR A 112 -9.71 0.25 1.69
C THR A 112 -10.14 0.79 0.33
N LEU A 113 -9.45 1.81 -0.19
CA LEU A 113 -9.74 2.36 -1.52
C LEU A 113 -9.58 1.29 -2.60
N ARG A 114 -8.54 0.49 -2.53
CA ARG A 114 -8.31 -0.60 -3.47
C ARG A 114 -9.42 -1.65 -3.41
N GLU A 115 -9.79 -2.08 -2.21
CA GLU A 115 -10.85 -3.06 -2.04
C GLU A 115 -12.20 -2.55 -2.53
N ASN A 116 -12.54 -1.31 -2.23
CA ASN A 116 -13.76 -0.68 -2.73
C ASN A 116 -13.76 -0.58 -4.25
N HIS A 117 -12.62 -0.21 -4.83
CA HIS A 117 -12.47 -0.14 -6.28
C HIS A 117 -12.70 -1.52 -6.93
N ARG A 118 -12.11 -2.57 -6.36
CA ARG A 118 -12.27 -3.95 -6.87
C ARG A 118 -13.71 -4.42 -6.81
N MET A 119 -14.43 -4.06 -5.75
CA MET A 119 -15.83 -4.44 -5.61
C MET A 119 -16.72 -3.75 -6.66
N ASN A 120 -16.37 -2.54 -7.05
CA ASN A 120 -17.23 -1.72 -7.91
C ASN A 120 -16.86 -1.76 -9.39
N HIS A 121 -15.59 -2.02 -9.72
CA HIS A 121 -15.09 -1.86 -11.09
C HIS A 121 -14.46 -3.11 -11.70
N ILE A 122 -13.88 -3.99 -10.86
CA ILE A 122 -13.17 -5.17 -11.34
C ILE A 122 -13.71 -6.41 -10.64
N PRO A 123 -14.68 -7.13 -11.21
CA PRO A 123 -15.18 -8.38 -10.64
C PRO A 123 -14.06 -9.43 -10.62
N ASP A 124 -13.85 -10.08 -9.49
CA ASP A 124 -12.83 -11.11 -9.36
C ASP A 124 -13.18 -12.38 -10.14
N VAL A 125 -14.45 -12.72 -10.16
CA VAL A 125 -14.92 -13.92 -10.85
C VAL A 125 -16.13 -13.53 -11.70
N PRO A 126 -16.15 -13.93 -12.98
CA PRO A 126 -17.33 -13.72 -13.80
C PRO A 126 -18.53 -14.37 -13.15
N ARG A 127 -19.59 -13.61 -12.95
CA ARG A 127 -20.83 -14.17 -12.43
C ARG A 127 -21.51 -14.96 -13.53
N GLN A 128 -21.90 -16.18 -13.18
CA GLN A 128 -22.72 -16.94 -14.09
C GLN A 128 -24.10 -16.28 -14.17
N PRO A 129 -24.67 -16.19 -15.38
CA PRO A 129 -26.03 -15.66 -15.51
C PRO A 129 -26.98 -16.50 -14.68
N ALA A 130 -27.87 -15.82 -13.98
CA ALA A 130 -28.96 -16.52 -13.30
C ALA A 130 -29.81 -17.21 -14.35
N VAL A 131 -30.01 -18.49 -14.16
CA VAL A 131 -30.82 -19.30 -15.07
C VAL A 131 -32.27 -19.25 -14.63
#